data_7641c226ecc5755a843d9fb16c21970a
#
_entry.id   7641c226ecc5755a843d9fb16c21970a
#
_cell.length_a   1.000
_cell.length_b   1.000
_cell.length_c   1.000
_cell.angle_alpha   90.00
_cell.angle_beta   90.00
_cell.angle_gamma   90.00
#
_symmetry.space_group_name_H-M   'P 1'
#
loop_
_entity.id
_entity.type
_entity.pdbx_description
1 polymer ?
#
loop_
_entity_poly.entity_id
_entity_poly.type
_entity_poly.pdbx_seq_one_letter_code
_entity_poly.pdbx_strand_id
1 'polypeptide(L)'
;MHAIRLMLCSFTLFLVTEICHAVPARRDTITVEQSDGKPMSMVYQGDEYGTFYTTLDGDIMEKGKDGIWRKALMLDKPAARKLLASAKPGEYKTRNLPLTGNPRCLVVLADFPDRKFSSDDSTIIRIIDEQFNKKGYADSVTYKGKKIQGPTGSVKDYFSDQSYGIFTPEFDIIGPIHARNSYEYYGKNRNNVAGNDSENAAKLVKEVCENIVSGSLADLHLYDNDYDGEIDMMAIIFAGRGENYNGSDPNTIWPHQYDMNLIGVEGLTRINYLLTCELFWDSDDIIDGIGIFCHEFSHVLGLPDFYNTSSGSSECLGAWSIMDYGIYDNMGFSPAGYTAFERYSLGWMDIPEADATGKYTLEDIGSKADAFRLSTDDDDKFIILENHQNKGWFRYQKDSGLLVTSVSYNKTRWLNNKVNVSTKSYAVLPADNMTGKGYESGDLYPNNKKDSITMFSSPALKVYDGDYITTPLTGIRNTEGIVSFTIGKTGGTDGLMSATAERVREPIKVFDISGKPFGSFSPDTPVEQLPLPSGIWLIQINGKTKKVRF
;
A
#
# COMPACT_ATOMS: atom_id res chain seq x y z
N MET A 1 54.56 29.31 31.49
CA MET A 1 53.21 28.87 31.87
C MET A 1 52.34 28.90 30.64
N HIS A 2 52.24 27.75 29.96
CA HIS A 2 51.40 27.58 28.77
C HIS A 2 50.11 26.87 29.22
N ALA A 3 48.99 27.54 29.10
CA ALA A 3 47.67 26.97 29.36
C ALA A 3 47.20 26.21 28.10
N ILE A 4 47.13 24.89 28.20
CA ILE A 4 46.51 24.03 27.20
C ILE A 4 44.99 24.09 27.40
N ARG A 5 44.26 24.69 26.45
CA ARG A 5 42.82 24.60 26.38
C ARG A 5 42.45 23.24 25.75
N LEU A 6 41.91 22.34 26.56
CA LEU A 6 41.21 21.16 26.07
C LEU A 6 39.88 21.62 25.43
N MET A 7 39.77 21.42 24.14
CA MET A 7 38.51 21.56 23.40
C MET A 7 37.79 20.21 23.47
N LEU A 8 36.78 20.10 24.36
CA LEU A 8 35.86 18.97 24.34
C LEU A 8 34.98 19.07 23.11
N CYS A 9 35.27 18.27 22.07
CA CYS A 9 34.33 18.00 21.02
C CYS A 9 33.26 17.01 21.56
N SER A 10 32.09 17.55 21.87
CA SER A 10 30.92 16.72 22.10
C SER A 10 30.48 16.11 20.75
N PHE A 11 30.84 14.86 20.53
CA PHE A 11 30.23 14.07 19.46
C PHE A 11 28.79 13.77 19.88
N THR A 12 27.84 14.53 19.36
CA THR A 12 26.44 14.17 19.41
C THR A 12 26.23 13.05 18.37
N LEU A 13 26.14 11.84 18.84
CA LEU A 13 25.77 10.68 18.02
C LEU A 13 24.30 10.89 17.63
N PHE A 14 24.05 11.37 16.41
CA PHE A 14 22.72 11.32 15.81
C PHE A 14 22.44 9.86 15.46
N LEU A 15 21.67 9.18 16.29
CA LEU A 15 21.00 7.95 15.89
C LEU A 15 19.90 8.36 14.90
N VAL A 16 20.21 8.24 13.63
CA VAL A 16 19.19 8.24 12.58
C VAL A 16 18.45 6.91 12.71
N THR A 17 17.22 6.94 13.15
CA THR A 17 16.36 5.78 13.14
C THR A 17 15.76 5.69 11.75
N GLU A 18 16.31 4.83 10.96
CA GLU A 18 15.86 4.52 9.61
C GLU A 18 14.60 3.65 9.69
N ILE A 19 13.66 3.84 8.77
CA ILE A 19 12.39 3.13 8.73
C ILE A 19 12.52 2.02 7.70
N CYS A 20 12.41 0.78 8.14
CA CYS A 20 12.28 -0.37 7.27
C CYS A 20 10.84 -0.42 6.73
N HIS A 21 10.71 -0.68 5.45
CA HIS A 21 9.43 -0.92 4.78
C HIS A 21 9.34 -2.38 4.41
N ALA A 22 8.19 -2.98 4.62
CA ALA A 22 7.99 -4.38 4.26
C ALA A 22 6.52 -4.71 4.01
N VAL A 23 6.30 -5.77 3.25
CA VAL A 23 4.96 -6.25 2.92
C VAL A 23 4.13 -6.57 4.15
N PRO A 24 2.81 -6.31 4.14
CA PRO A 24 1.92 -6.83 5.17
C PRO A 24 1.86 -8.36 5.10
N ALA A 25 1.64 -9.00 6.25
CA ALA A 25 1.42 -10.44 6.30
C ALA A 25 0.22 -10.82 5.42
N ARG A 26 0.38 -11.86 4.62
CA ARG A 26 -0.73 -12.38 3.83
C ARG A 26 -1.82 -12.92 4.76
N ARG A 27 -3.05 -12.45 4.58
CA ARG A 27 -4.22 -12.79 5.41
C ARG A 27 -4.80 -14.15 5.08
N ASP A 28 -4.08 -15.21 5.42
CA ASP A 28 -4.57 -16.55 5.24
C ASP A 28 -5.54 -16.95 6.34
N THR A 29 -6.61 -17.61 5.94
CA THR A 29 -7.53 -18.20 6.89
C THR A 29 -7.06 -19.62 7.21
N ILE A 30 -6.69 -19.86 8.45
CA ILE A 30 -6.42 -21.21 8.98
C ILE A 30 -7.60 -21.70 9.79
N THR A 31 -7.84 -22.99 9.76
CA THR A 31 -8.84 -23.63 10.64
C THR A 31 -8.10 -24.49 11.65
N VAL A 32 -8.34 -24.22 12.92
CA VAL A 32 -7.76 -24.96 14.05
C VAL A 32 -8.86 -25.64 14.85
N GLU A 33 -8.56 -26.79 15.41
CA GLU A 33 -9.49 -27.49 16.31
C GLU A 33 -9.34 -26.92 17.72
N GLN A 34 -10.45 -26.58 18.36
CA GLN A 34 -10.50 -26.10 19.74
C GLN A 34 -10.50 -27.29 20.72
N SER A 35 -10.30 -27.02 22.01
CA SER A 35 -10.31 -28.03 23.06
C SER A 35 -11.65 -28.75 23.19
N ASP A 36 -12.75 -28.20 22.68
CA ASP A 36 -14.08 -28.79 22.64
C ASP A 36 -14.35 -29.54 21.31
N GLY A 37 -13.34 -29.72 20.46
CA GLY A 37 -13.44 -30.41 19.17
C GLY A 37 -14.11 -29.59 18.07
N LYS A 38 -14.42 -28.32 18.30
CA LYS A 38 -15.01 -27.47 17.26
C LYS A 38 -13.93 -26.77 16.42
N PRO A 39 -14.10 -26.68 15.10
CA PRO A 39 -13.22 -25.91 14.25
C PRO A 39 -13.43 -24.41 14.50
N MET A 40 -12.32 -23.66 14.54
CA MET A 40 -12.29 -22.20 14.59
C MET A 40 -11.46 -21.68 13.45
N SER A 41 -12.01 -20.76 12.65
CA SER A 41 -11.28 -20.07 11.59
C SER A 41 -10.62 -18.81 12.13
N MET A 42 -9.34 -18.65 11.80
CA MET A 42 -8.54 -17.49 12.20
C MET A 42 -7.81 -16.92 10.98
N VAL A 43 -7.47 -15.65 11.02
CA VAL A 43 -6.75 -14.91 9.98
C VAL A 43 -5.41 -14.47 10.51
N TYR A 44 -4.34 -14.76 9.77
CA TYR A 44 -3.01 -14.25 10.03
C TYR A 44 -2.92 -12.79 9.62
N GLN A 45 -2.34 -11.94 10.47
CA GLN A 45 -2.22 -10.50 10.25
C GLN A 45 -0.90 -9.98 10.81
N GLY A 46 -0.46 -8.82 10.32
CA GLY A 46 0.72 -8.11 10.82
C GLY A 46 1.63 -7.64 9.69
N ASP A 47 2.83 -7.28 10.07
CA ASP A 47 3.91 -6.77 9.24
C ASP A 47 5.26 -7.09 9.92
N GLU A 48 6.36 -6.54 9.41
CA GLU A 48 7.72 -6.71 9.93
C GLU A 48 7.89 -6.26 11.40
N TYR A 49 6.92 -5.53 11.95
CA TYR A 49 6.94 -5.09 13.36
C TYR A 49 6.20 -6.05 14.30
N GLY A 50 5.51 -7.04 13.77
CA GLY A 50 4.88 -8.11 14.53
C GLY A 50 3.61 -8.65 13.92
N THR A 51 3.41 -9.93 14.12
CA THR A 51 2.29 -10.69 13.57
C THR A 51 1.43 -11.30 14.67
N PHE A 52 0.18 -11.58 14.35
CA PHE A 52 -0.80 -12.16 15.27
C PHE A 52 -1.93 -12.84 14.50
N TYR A 53 -2.72 -13.64 15.19
CA TYR A 53 -3.93 -14.23 14.63
C TYR A 53 -5.18 -13.57 15.21
N THR A 54 -6.21 -13.39 14.37
CA THR A 54 -7.52 -12.93 14.81
C THR A 54 -8.60 -13.94 14.41
N THR A 55 -9.70 -13.99 15.16
CA THR A 55 -10.94 -14.61 14.64
C THR A 55 -11.48 -13.78 13.47
N LEU A 56 -12.46 -14.33 12.73
CA LEU A 56 -13.15 -13.57 11.68
C LEU A 56 -13.88 -12.33 12.22
N ASP A 57 -14.25 -12.34 13.51
CA ASP A 57 -14.88 -11.21 14.21
C ASP A 57 -13.85 -10.20 14.77
N GLY A 58 -12.54 -10.44 14.55
CA GLY A 58 -11.46 -9.52 14.94
C GLY A 58 -10.90 -9.73 16.35
N ASP A 59 -11.32 -10.75 17.09
CA ASP A 59 -10.74 -11.08 18.39
C ASP A 59 -9.33 -11.64 18.23
N ILE A 60 -8.35 -11.06 18.92
CA ILE A 60 -6.97 -11.51 18.86
C ILE A 60 -6.81 -12.81 19.63
N MET A 61 -6.07 -13.74 19.02
CA MET A 61 -5.87 -15.08 19.51
C MET A 61 -4.42 -15.35 19.84
N GLU A 62 -4.16 -16.04 20.93
CA GLU A 62 -2.84 -16.54 21.32
C GLU A 62 -2.84 -18.04 21.51
N LYS A 63 -1.74 -18.70 21.15
CA LYS A 63 -1.58 -20.14 21.33
C LYS A 63 -0.92 -20.40 22.69
N GLY A 64 -1.66 -21.06 23.59
CA GLY A 64 -1.15 -21.46 24.89
C GLY A 64 -0.02 -22.50 24.77
N LYS A 65 0.75 -22.67 25.84
CA LYS A 65 1.81 -23.72 25.93
C LYS A 65 1.27 -25.15 25.77
N ASP A 66 -0.02 -25.32 25.96
CA ASP A 66 -0.77 -26.57 25.74
C ASP A 66 -1.21 -26.76 24.27
N GLY A 67 -0.83 -25.82 23.39
CA GLY A 67 -1.17 -25.85 21.97
C GLY A 67 -2.57 -25.34 21.63
N ILE A 68 -3.38 -24.95 22.63
CA ILE A 68 -4.76 -24.51 22.44
C ILE A 68 -4.81 -22.99 22.22
N TRP A 69 -5.59 -22.57 21.23
CA TRP A 69 -5.80 -21.17 20.94
C TRP A 69 -6.86 -20.56 21.87
N ARG A 70 -6.56 -19.38 22.40
CA ARG A 70 -7.46 -18.63 23.30
C ARG A 70 -7.49 -17.17 22.92
N LYS A 71 -8.58 -16.48 23.23
CA LYS A 71 -8.63 -15.03 23.08
C LYS A 71 -7.61 -14.39 24.02
N ALA A 72 -6.77 -13.54 23.47
CA ALA A 72 -5.76 -12.81 24.23
C ALA A 72 -6.45 -11.87 25.25
N LEU A 73 -6.09 -11.97 26.51
CA LEU A 73 -6.71 -11.20 27.60
C LEU A 73 -6.24 -9.74 27.62
N MET A 74 -5.05 -9.46 27.11
CA MET A 74 -4.49 -8.12 26.88
C MET A 74 -3.45 -8.20 25.77
N LEU A 75 -3.51 -7.24 24.84
CA LEU A 75 -2.39 -6.97 23.95
C LEU A 75 -1.38 -6.11 24.70
N ASP A 76 -0.34 -6.72 25.21
CA ASP A 76 0.96 -6.04 25.19
C ASP A 76 1.39 -6.04 23.71
N LYS A 77 1.06 -4.93 23.02
CA LYS A 77 1.62 -4.68 21.69
C LYS A 77 3.13 -4.87 21.81
N PRO A 78 3.78 -5.62 20.90
CA PRO A 78 5.19 -5.94 21.01
C PRO A 78 5.99 -4.70 21.40
N ALA A 79 6.90 -4.85 22.35
CA ALA A 79 7.72 -3.74 22.87
C ALA A 79 8.51 -3.03 21.74
N ALA A 80 8.77 -3.71 20.63
CA ALA A 80 9.36 -3.16 19.41
C ALA A 80 8.54 -2.01 18.83
N ARG A 81 7.19 -2.12 18.75
CA ARG A 81 6.33 -1.02 18.28
C ARG A 81 6.42 0.23 19.15
N LYS A 82 6.69 0.06 20.43
CA LYS A 82 6.82 1.18 21.38
C LYS A 82 8.16 1.91 21.24
N LEU A 83 9.23 1.20 20.89
CA LEU A 83 10.57 1.75 20.64
C LEU A 83 10.62 2.52 19.31
N LEU A 84 10.01 2.00 18.25
CA LEU A 84 9.97 2.65 16.93
C LEU A 84 9.03 3.85 16.91
N ALA A 85 7.93 3.83 17.66
CA ALA A 85 7.02 4.98 17.80
C ALA A 85 7.65 6.19 18.52
N SER A 86 8.78 6.03 19.20
CA SER A 86 9.51 7.11 19.90
C SER A 86 10.70 7.65 19.10
N ALA A 87 11.00 7.10 17.93
CA ALA A 87 12.09 7.56 17.08
C ALA A 87 11.77 8.95 16.50
N LYS A 88 12.74 9.87 16.60
CA LYS A 88 12.60 11.20 15.97
C LYS A 88 12.66 11.05 14.46
N PRO A 89 11.81 11.76 13.68
CA PRO A 89 11.87 11.73 12.24
C PRO A 89 13.25 12.18 11.74
N GLY A 90 13.97 11.30 11.04
CA GLY A 90 15.12 11.70 10.22
C GLY A 90 14.64 12.40 8.95
N GLU A 91 15.47 13.19 8.31
CA GLU A 91 15.20 13.62 6.94
C GLU A 91 15.35 12.38 6.04
N TYR A 92 14.24 11.84 5.61
CA TYR A 92 14.21 10.73 4.68
C TYR A 92 14.53 11.23 3.28
N LYS A 93 15.51 10.62 2.61
CA LYS A 93 15.71 10.80 1.18
C LYS A 93 14.55 10.07 0.49
N THR A 94 13.61 10.83 -0.04
CA THR A 94 12.31 10.31 -0.50
C THR A 94 12.35 9.55 -1.81
N ARG A 95 13.50 9.54 -2.50
CA ARG A 95 13.65 8.92 -3.82
C ARG A 95 15.12 8.59 -4.03
N ASN A 96 15.40 7.35 -4.26
CA ASN A 96 16.76 6.90 -4.53
C ASN A 96 16.97 6.55 -6.00
N LEU A 97 15.90 6.40 -6.78
CA LEU A 97 15.95 6.02 -8.20
C LEU A 97 15.29 7.11 -9.05
N PRO A 98 15.84 7.48 -10.22
CA PRO A 98 15.16 8.35 -11.17
C PRO A 98 13.79 7.80 -11.55
N LEU A 99 12.74 8.63 -11.49
CA LEU A 99 11.37 8.23 -11.77
C LEU A 99 10.98 8.29 -13.26
N THR A 100 11.95 8.50 -14.13
CA THR A 100 11.76 8.58 -15.59
C THR A 100 12.89 7.89 -16.33
N GLY A 101 12.65 7.49 -17.57
CA GLY A 101 13.65 6.83 -18.41
C GLY A 101 13.81 5.36 -18.09
N ASN A 102 15.02 4.86 -18.25
CA ASN A 102 15.35 3.43 -18.14
C ASN A 102 16.48 3.22 -17.12
N PRO A 103 16.23 3.45 -15.82
CA PRO A 103 17.27 3.23 -14.81
C PRO A 103 17.65 1.75 -14.74
N ARG A 104 18.92 1.50 -14.48
CA ARG A 104 19.44 0.14 -14.28
C ARG A 104 19.31 -0.28 -12.83
N CYS A 105 18.85 -1.49 -12.63
CA CYS A 105 18.59 -2.10 -11.33
C CYS A 105 19.29 -3.46 -11.25
N LEU A 106 20.02 -3.69 -10.17
CA LEU A 106 20.69 -4.96 -9.96
C LEU A 106 19.78 -5.94 -9.20
N VAL A 107 19.64 -7.16 -9.72
CA VAL A 107 18.96 -8.27 -9.05
C VAL A 107 19.95 -9.40 -8.84
N VAL A 108 20.17 -9.75 -7.58
CA VAL A 108 21.14 -10.77 -7.18
C VAL A 108 20.40 -11.98 -6.62
N LEU A 109 20.68 -13.15 -7.15
CA LEU A 109 20.21 -14.41 -6.58
C LEU A 109 21.16 -14.84 -5.46
N ALA A 110 20.63 -15.20 -4.28
CA ALA A 110 21.42 -15.66 -3.16
C ALA A 110 20.86 -16.95 -2.55
N ASP A 111 21.68 -17.95 -2.34
CA ASP A 111 21.32 -19.20 -1.69
C ASP A 111 22.16 -19.46 -0.44
N PHE A 112 21.79 -20.50 0.30
CA PHE A 112 22.41 -20.84 1.58
C PHE A 112 22.96 -22.27 1.56
N PRO A 113 23.89 -22.64 2.48
CA PRO A 113 24.38 -24.00 2.57
C PRO A 113 23.27 -25.05 2.76
N ASP A 114 22.23 -24.69 3.49
CA ASP A 114 21.08 -25.53 3.86
C ASP A 114 19.81 -25.26 3.05
N ARG A 115 19.82 -24.24 2.17
CA ARG A 115 18.68 -23.91 1.31
C ARG A 115 19.17 -23.45 -0.07
N LYS A 116 19.01 -24.32 -1.06
CA LYS A 116 19.32 -24.04 -2.46
C LYS A 116 18.06 -23.62 -3.22
N PHE A 117 18.25 -22.97 -4.36
CA PHE A 117 17.16 -22.71 -5.29
C PHE A 117 16.48 -24.00 -5.73
N SER A 118 15.21 -23.93 -6.10
CA SER A 118 14.39 -25.06 -6.56
C SER A 118 14.84 -25.64 -7.91
N SER A 119 15.72 -24.94 -8.61
CA SER A 119 16.29 -25.32 -9.90
C SER A 119 17.81 -25.10 -9.91
N ASP A 120 18.49 -25.64 -10.93
CA ASP A 120 19.91 -25.35 -11.14
C ASP A 120 20.14 -23.88 -11.48
N ASP A 121 21.38 -23.41 -11.27
CA ASP A 121 21.75 -21.99 -11.36
C ASP A 121 21.37 -21.36 -12.71
N SER A 122 21.61 -22.06 -13.80
CA SER A 122 21.30 -21.54 -15.13
C SER A 122 19.81 -21.45 -15.39
N THR A 123 19.04 -22.38 -14.86
CA THR A 123 17.59 -22.43 -14.98
C THR A 123 16.92 -21.34 -14.14
N ILE A 124 17.34 -21.17 -12.89
CA ILE A 124 16.73 -20.14 -12.02
C ILE A 124 17.05 -18.73 -12.52
N ILE A 125 18.29 -18.45 -12.97
CA ILE A 125 18.63 -17.15 -13.58
C ILE A 125 17.71 -16.86 -14.76
N ARG A 126 17.53 -17.83 -15.67
CA ARG A 126 16.66 -17.65 -16.83
C ARG A 126 15.20 -17.42 -16.46
N ILE A 127 14.67 -18.16 -15.48
CA ILE A 127 13.27 -17.98 -15.02
C ILE A 127 13.08 -16.59 -14.46
N ILE A 128 13.98 -16.13 -13.60
CA ILE A 128 13.89 -14.80 -13.00
C ILE A 128 14.10 -13.70 -14.06
N ASP A 129 15.04 -13.87 -14.99
CA ASP A 129 15.22 -12.91 -16.07
C ASP A 129 13.95 -12.79 -16.95
N GLU A 130 13.31 -13.91 -17.30
CA GLU A 130 12.04 -13.88 -18.03
C GLU A 130 10.93 -13.20 -17.23
N GLN A 131 10.82 -13.49 -15.93
CA GLN A 131 9.82 -12.86 -15.05
C GLN A 131 10.03 -11.34 -14.91
N PHE A 132 11.28 -10.89 -14.94
CA PHE A 132 11.62 -9.48 -14.75
C PHE A 132 11.63 -8.68 -16.07
N ASN A 133 12.17 -9.24 -17.15
CA ASN A 133 12.48 -8.48 -18.36
C ASN A 133 11.67 -8.87 -19.59
N LYS A 134 11.07 -10.07 -19.63
CA LYS A 134 10.41 -10.58 -20.84
C LYS A 134 9.07 -9.88 -21.07
N LYS A 135 8.97 -9.14 -22.17
CA LYS A 135 7.74 -8.48 -22.57
C LYS A 135 6.57 -9.48 -22.67
N GLY A 136 5.46 -9.16 -22.01
CA GLY A 136 4.25 -9.98 -22.02
C GLY A 136 4.43 -11.32 -21.29
N TYR A 137 5.30 -11.40 -20.29
CA TYR A 137 5.44 -12.57 -19.43
C TYR A 137 4.09 -12.94 -18.80
N ALA A 138 3.67 -14.20 -18.93
CA ALA A 138 2.33 -14.64 -18.50
C ALA A 138 2.30 -16.13 -18.10
N ASP A 139 3.39 -16.67 -17.61
CA ASP A 139 3.49 -18.09 -17.27
C ASP A 139 2.57 -18.43 -16.10
N SER A 140 1.68 -19.38 -16.31
CA SER A 140 0.73 -19.86 -15.32
C SER A 140 1.33 -21.01 -14.52
N VAL A 141 0.97 -21.11 -13.25
CA VAL A 141 1.39 -22.21 -12.38
C VAL A 141 0.19 -23.05 -11.93
N THR A 142 0.45 -24.26 -11.46
CA THR A 142 -0.58 -25.12 -10.85
C THR A 142 -0.24 -25.33 -9.37
N TYR A 143 -1.07 -24.78 -8.50
CA TYR A 143 -0.93 -24.89 -7.07
C TYR A 143 -2.08 -25.68 -6.47
N LYS A 144 -1.78 -26.77 -5.76
CA LYS A 144 -2.78 -27.68 -5.14
C LYS A 144 -3.91 -28.07 -6.11
N GLY A 145 -3.54 -28.38 -7.37
CA GLY A 145 -4.47 -28.79 -8.41
C GLY A 145 -5.31 -27.66 -9.04
N LYS A 146 -5.10 -26.42 -8.64
CA LYS A 146 -5.75 -25.25 -9.24
C LYS A 146 -4.76 -24.48 -10.09
N LYS A 147 -5.17 -24.13 -11.31
CA LYS A 147 -4.39 -23.26 -12.18
C LYS A 147 -4.50 -21.82 -11.68
N ILE A 148 -3.35 -21.21 -11.37
CA ILE A 148 -3.20 -19.77 -11.16
C ILE A 148 -2.73 -19.18 -12.48
N GLN A 149 -3.47 -18.23 -13.02
CA GLN A 149 -3.07 -17.53 -14.23
C GLN A 149 -1.80 -16.71 -13.94
N GLY A 150 -0.92 -16.64 -14.91
CA GLY A 150 0.27 -15.82 -14.82
C GLY A 150 -0.03 -14.32 -14.74
N PRO A 151 1.00 -13.50 -14.55
CA PRO A 151 0.87 -12.05 -14.48
C PRO A 151 0.37 -11.47 -15.80
N THR A 152 0.02 -10.20 -15.79
CA THR A 152 -0.35 -9.43 -16.98
C THR A 152 0.87 -9.15 -17.85
N GLY A 153 2.07 -9.11 -17.25
CA GLY A 153 3.35 -8.87 -17.89
C GLY A 153 4.50 -9.18 -16.93
N SER A 154 5.72 -8.83 -17.32
CA SER A 154 6.90 -8.88 -16.46
C SER A 154 6.92 -7.74 -15.43
N VAL A 155 7.89 -7.76 -14.51
CA VAL A 155 8.15 -6.62 -13.60
C VAL A 155 8.40 -5.34 -14.39
N LYS A 156 9.19 -5.41 -15.48
CA LYS A 156 9.44 -4.29 -16.38
C LYS A 156 8.16 -3.78 -17.04
N ASP A 157 7.30 -4.69 -17.51
CA ASP A 157 5.99 -4.33 -18.06
C ASP A 157 5.11 -3.65 -17.01
N TYR A 158 5.12 -4.16 -15.75
CA TYR A 158 4.36 -3.56 -14.67
C TYR A 158 4.67 -2.07 -14.52
N PHE A 159 5.92 -1.72 -14.30
CA PHE A 159 6.32 -0.32 -14.08
C PHE A 159 6.16 0.54 -15.33
N SER A 160 6.42 -0.02 -16.52
CA SER A 160 6.18 0.67 -17.78
C SER A 160 4.69 1.02 -17.95
N ASP A 161 3.79 0.07 -17.67
CA ASP A 161 2.35 0.29 -17.79
C ASP A 161 1.83 1.26 -16.71
N GLN A 162 2.31 1.13 -15.44
CA GLN A 162 1.89 2.04 -14.37
C GLN A 162 2.30 3.49 -14.63
N SER A 163 3.41 3.70 -15.31
CA SER A 163 3.93 5.02 -15.65
C SER A 163 3.53 5.53 -17.03
N TYR A 164 2.68 4.80 -17.77
CA TYR A 164 2.35 5.10 -19.17
C TYR A 164 3.59 5.22 -20.07
N GLY A 165 4.62 4.41 -19.78
CA GLY A 165 5.88 4.37 -20.51
C GLY A 165 6.91 5.46 -20.14
N ILE A 166 6.63 6.27 -19.12
CA ILE A 166 7.57 7.31 -18.65
C ILE A 166 8.78 6.69 -17.95
N PHE A 167 8.56 5.58 -17.23
CA PHE A 167 9.55 4.87 -16.44
C PHE A 167 9.56 3.39 -16.85
N THR A 168 10.72 2.90 -17.34
CA THR A 168 10.89 1.52 -17.81
C THR A 168 12.19 0.96 -17.28
N PRO A 169 12.24 0.46 -16.04
CA PRO A 169 13.48 -0.01 -15.42
C PRO A 169 14.06 -1.20 -16.17
N GLU A 170 15.38 -1.34 -16.13
CA GLU A 170 16.11 -2.47 -16.70
C GLU A 170 16.76 -3.28 -15.57
N PHE A 171 16.54 -4.60 -15.57
CA PHE A 171 17.01 -5.46 -14.50
C PHE A 171 18.16 -6.36 -14.99
N ASP A 172 19.33 -6.22 -14.37
CA ASP A 172 20.46 -7.12 -14.57
C ASP A 172 20.42 -8.24 -13.53
N ILE A 173 20.25 -9.48 -13.96
CA ILE A 173 20.14 -10.64 -13.09
C ILE A 173 21.49 -11.33 -12.98
N ILE A 174 22.03 -11.47 -11.76
CA ILE A 174 23.31 -12.16 -11.49
C ILE A 174 23.19 -13.18 -10.35
N GLY A 175 24.20 -14.03 -10.23
CA GLY A 175 24.28 -15.04 -9.17
C GLY A 175 24.11 -16.46 -9.72
N PRO A 176 23.74 -17.47 -8.88
CA PRO A 176 23.56 -17.34 -7.44
C PRO A 176 24.86 -17.07 -6.69
N ILE A 177 24.79 -16.17 -5.70
CA ILE A 177 25.83 -16.01 -4.69
C ILE A 177 25.54 -16.97 -3.54
N HIS A 178 26.54 -17.78 -3.19
CA HIS A 178 26.39 -18.76 -2.12
C HIS A 178 26.78 -18.14 -0.78
N ALA A 179 25.78 -17.87 0.08
CA ALA A 179 25.99 -17.32 1.40
C ALA A 179 26.78 -18.30 2.30
N ARG A 180 27.57 -17.76 3.24
CA ARG A 180 28.44 -18.54 4.12
C ARG A 180 27.69 -19.30 5.22
N ASN A 181 26.58 -18.72 5.68
CA ASN A 181 25.82 -19.23 6.81
C ASN A 181 24.46 -19.80 6.37
N SER A 182 23.81 -20.51 7.28
CA SER A 182 22.49 -21.10 7.07
C SER A 182 21.42 -20.04 6.84
N TYR A 183 20.29 -20.44 6.24
CA TYR A 183 19.15 -19.57 6.05
C TYR A 183 18.66 -18.98 7.39
N GLU A 184 18.52 -19.82 8.43
CA GLU A 184 18.17 -19.39 9.79
C GLU A 184 19.11 -18.30 10.35
N TYR A 185 20.40 -18.32 10.02
CA TYR A 185 21.35 -17.30 10.50
C TYR A 185 20.97 -15.89 10.06
N TYR A 186 20.43 -15.74 8.86
CA TYR A 186 20.05 -14.45 8.30
C TYR A 186 18.58 -14.09 8.57
N GLY A 187 17.70 -15.10 8.70
CA GLY A 187 16.26 -14.89 8.89
C GLY A 187 15.78 -14.99 10.33
N LYS A 188 16.65 -15.38 11.29
CA LYS A 188 16.20 -15.58 12.66
C LYS A 188 15.73 -14.31 13.33
N ASN A 189 14.49 -14.32 13.75
CA ASN A 189 13.87 -13.23 14.46
C ASN A 189 14.51 -12.95 15.82
N ARG A 190 14.78 -11.68 16.10
CA ARG A 190 15.21 -11.23 17.42
C ARG A 190 14.03 -11.27 18.40
N ASN A 191 14.25 -11.88 19.56
CA ASN A 191 13.23 -11.98 20.63
C ASN A 191 11.96 -12.72 20.20
N ASN A 192 12.01 -13.56 19.17
CA ASN A 192 10.86 -14.27 18.60
C ASN A 192 9.72 -13.34 18.14
N VAL A 193 10.05 -12.15 17.67
CA VAL A 193 9.12 -11.21 17.06
C VAL A 193 9.26 -11.34 15.56
N ALA A 194 8.19 -11.73 14.88
CA ALA A 194 8.15 -11.89 13.44
C ALA A 194 8.57 -10.59 12.73
N GLY A 195 9.34 -10.73 11.64
CA GLY A 195 9.91 -9.61 10.90
C GLY A 195 11.06 -8.88 11.60
N ASN A 196 11.47 -9.27 12.81
CA ASN A 196 12.56 -8.61 13.54
C ASN A 196 13.92 -9.27 13.26
N ASP A 197 14.23 -9.45 11.98
CA ASP A 197 15.46 -10.04 11.46
C ASP A 197 16.37 -9.05 10.73
N SER A 198 15.98 -7.80 10.59
CA SER A 198 16.64 -6.79 9.74
C SER A 198 18.16 -6.68 9.95
N GLU A 199 18.65 -6.76 11.18
CA GLU A 199 20.10 -6.76 11.44
C GLU A 199 20.82 -8.02 10.90
N ASN A 200 20.13 -9.16 10.86
CA ASN A 200 20.69 -10.39 10.31
C ASN A 200 20.57 -10.38 8.78
N ALA A 201 19.44 -9.93 8.25
CA ALA A 201 19.23 -9.75 6.82
C ALA A 201 20.25 -8.77 6.21
N ALA A 202 20.57 -7.67 6.90
CA ALA A 202 21.62 -6.74 6.50
C ALA A 202 23.01 -7.40 6.38
N LYS A 203 23.31 -8.46 7.15
CA LYS A 203 24.55 -9.23 7.00
C LYS A 203 24.57 -9.99 5.67
N LEU A 204 23.42 -10.49 5.19
CA LEU A 204 23.33 -11.11 3.88
C LEU A 204 23.63 -10.08 2.79
N VAL A 205 23.01 -8.91 2.86
CA VAL A 205 23.24 -7.80 1.89
C VAL A 205 24.72 -7.44 1.84
N LYS A 206 25.35 -7.26 3.01
CA LYS A 206 26.77 -6.95 3.10
C LYS A 206 27.63 -8.05 2.46
N GLU A 207 27.34 -9.31 2.76
CA GLU A 207 28.08 -10.45 2.21
C GLU A 207 27.91 -10.54 0.69
N VAL A 208 26.71 -10.28 0.18
CA VAL A 208 26.44 -10.23 -1.27
C VAL A 208 27.29 -9.14 -1.93
N CYS A 209 27.32 -7.91 -1.37
CA CYS A 209 28.17 -6.85 -1.88
C CYS A 209 29.66 -7.23 -1.87
N GLU A 210 30.17 -7.84 -0.77
CA GLU A 210 31.55 -8.31 -0.68
C GLU A 210 31.87 -9.33 -1.77
N ASN A 211 30.97 -10.26 -2.07
CA ASN A 211 31.16 -11.25 -3.13
C ASN A 211 31.13 -10.63 -4.53
N ILE A 212 30.23 -9.66 -4.78
CA ILE A 212 30.19 -8.96 -6.06
C ILE A 212 31.52 -8.25 -6.33
N VAL A 213 32.02 -7.50 -5.36
CA VAL A 213 33.26 -6.72 -5.48
C VAL A 213 34.46 -7.63 -5.64
N SER A 214 34.63 -8.62 -4.74
CA SER A 214 35.80 -9.52 -4.78
C SER A 214 35.81 -10.45 -5.99
N GLY A 215 34.65 -10.86 -6.47
CA GLY A 215 34.49 -11.69 -7.66
C GLY A 215 34.42 -10.91 -8.97
N SER A 216 34.37 -9.58 -8.92
CA SER A 216 34.12 -8.72 -10.10
C SER A 216 32.89 -9.16 -10.88
N LEU A 217 31.81 -9.52 -10.17
CA LEU A 217 30.60 -10.09 -10.76
C LEU A 217 29.74 -9.02 -11.46
N ALA A 218 29.80 -7.78 -10.98
CA ALA A 218 29.15 -6.62 -11.57
C ALA A 218 29.92 -5.33 -11.24
N ASP A 219 29.81 -4.34 -12.08
CA ASP A 219 30.26 -2.98 -11.78
C ASP A 219 29.14 -2.23 -11.07
N LEU A 220 29.28 -2.04 -9.78
CA LEU A 220 28.26 -1.44 -8.93
C LEU A 220 27.96 0.03 -9.26
N HIS A 221 28.90 0.76 -9.91
CA HIS A 221 28.68 2.14 -10.33
C HIS A 221 27.64 2.28 -11.45
N LEU A 222 27.29 1.19 -12.12
CA LEU A 222 26.24 1.20 -13.15
C LEU A 222 24.82 1.34 -12.55
N TYR A 223 24.69 1.19 -11.22
CA TYR A 223 23.43 1.25 -10.50
C TYR A 223 23.31 2.50 -9.61
N ASP A 224 24.23 3.45 -9.76
CA ASP A 224 24.17 4.83 -9.31
C ASP A 224 23.71 5.68 -10.52
N ASN A 225 22.39 5.73 -10.74
CA ASN A 225 21.80 6.29 -11.95
C ASN A 225 21.80 7.83 -11.97
N ASP A 226 21.92 8.47 -10.80
CA ASP A 226 21.94 9.94 -10.67
C ASP A 226 23.32 10.50 -10.28
N TYR A 227 24.33 9.61 -10.14
CA TYR A 227 25.74 9.93 -9.86
C TYR A 227 25.94 10.64 -8.51
N ASP A 228 25.15 10.29 -7.51
CA ASP A 228 25.26 10.86 -6.17
C ASP A 228 26.16 10.06 -5.21
N GLY A 229 26.71 8.94 -5.67
CA GLY A 229 27.59 8.06 -4.90
C GLY A 229 26.84 7.03 -4.05
N GLU A 230 25.58 6.79 -4.35
CA GLU A 230 24.77 5.76 -3.73
C GLU A 230 24.27 4.76 -4.78
N ILE A 231 24.17 3.49 -4.44
CA ILE A 231 23.49 2.50 -5.28
C ILE A 231 21.99 2.70 -5.08
N ASP A 232 21.30 3.12 -6.14
CA ASP A 232 19.89 3.46 -6.08
C ASP A 232 19.00 2.27 -5.74
N MET A 233 19.33 1.08 -6.28
CA MET A 233 18.54 -0.12 -6.08
C MET A 233 19.33 -1.39 -6.35
N MET A 234 19.39 -2.27 -5.35
CA MET A 234 19.81 -3.66 -5.48
C MET A 234 18.77 -4.57 -4.84
N ALA A 235 18.19 -5.49 -5.61
CA ALA A 235 17.35 -6.54 -5.06
C ALA A 235 18.16 -7.79 -4.76
N ILE A 236 17.80 -8.50 -3.70
CA ILE A 236 18.27 -9.87 -3.46
C ILE A 236 17.05 -10.79 -3.44
N ILE A 237 17.01 -11.74 -4.36
CA ILE A 237 16.06 -12.84 -4.33
C ILE A 237 16.76 -14.00 -3.62
N PHE A 238 16.30 -14.31 -2.41
CA PHE A 238 16.87 -15.40 -1.63
C PHE A 238 16.14 -16.72 -1.88
N ALA A 239 16.90 -17.83 -1.88
CA ALA A 239 16.37 -19.16 -2.05
C ALA A 239 15.42 -19.55 -0.91
N GLY A 240 14.27 -20.12 -1.25
CA GLY A 240 13.26 -20.55 -0.30
C GLY A 240 12.10 -19.54 -0.13
N ARG A 241 11.43 -19.57 1.03
CA ARG A 241 10.18 -18.85 1.31
C ARG A 241 10.40 -17.67 2.22
N GLY A 242 9.57 -16.63 2.07
CA GLY A 242 9.52 -15.49 2.98
C GLY A 242 8.64 -15.73 4.21
N GLU A 243 8.97 -15.08 5.33
CA GLU A 243 8.20 -15.16 6.57
C GLU A 243 6.79 -14.54 6.42
N ASN A 244 6.60 -13.59 5.51
CA ASN A 244 5.33 -12.92 5.25
C ASN A 244 4.20 -13.85 4.82
N TYR A 245 4.50 -15.06 4.34
CA TYR A 245 3.49 -15.98 3.84
C TYR A 245 2.70 -16.69 4.94
N ASN A 246 3.30 -17.09 6.02
CA ASN A 246 2.54 -17.79 7.05
C ASN A 246 3.03 -17.59 8.49
N GLY A 247 4.13 -16.88 8.72
CA GLY A 247 4.70 -16.67 10.06
C GLY A 247 4.95 -17.94 10.88
N SER A 248 4.81 -19.12 10.26
CA SER A 248 4.97 -20.39 10.95
C SER A 248 6.44 -20.79 11.11
N ASP A 249 7.33 -20.20 10.33
CA ASP A 249 8.77 -20.36 10.45
C ASP A 249 9.44 -19.02 10.78
N PRO A 250 9.67 -18.73 12.07
CA PRO A 250 10.26 -17.47 12.52
C PRO A 250 11.76 -17.37 12.20
N ASN A 251 12.30 -18.32 11.46
CA ASN A 251 13.70 -18.36 11.06
C ASN A 251 13.88 -18.05 9.57
N THR A 252 12.84 -17.56 8.90
CA THR A 252 12.89 -17.14 7.51
C THR A 252 12.97 -15.62 7.40
N ILE A 253 13.52 -15.10 6.30
CA ILE A 253 13.69 -13.67 6.08
C ILE A 253 12.33 -13.06 5.71
N TRP A 254 11.98 -11.96 6.36
CA TRP A 254 10.83 -11.15 5.97
C TRP A 254 11.21 -10.28 4.75
N PRO A 255 10.47 -10.33 3.63
CA PRO A 255 10.68 -9.42 2.51
C PRO A 255 10.53 -7.96 2.93
N HIS A 256 11.51 -7.13 2.59
CA HIS A 256 11.51 -5.71 2.97
C HIS A 256 12.43 -4.87 2.09
N GLN A 257 12.19 -3.57 2.05
CA GLN A 257 13.09 -2.55 1.51
C GLN A 257 13.78 -1.81 2.66
N TYR A 258 15.08 -1.57 2.49
CA TYR A 258 15.88 -0.79 3.43
C TYR A 258 17.11 -0.19 2.76
N ASP A 259 17.86 0.63 3.50
CA ASP A 259 19.14 1.13 3.03
C ASP A 259 20.26 0.90 4.07
N MET A 260 21.51 0.87 3.62
CA MET A 260 22.66 0.71 4.50
C MET A 260 23.90 1.38 3.94
N ASN A 261 24.85 1.69 4.83
CA ASN A 261 26.15 2.17 4.42
C ASN A 261 26.93 1.07 3.70
N LEU A 262 27.48 1.42 2.53
CA LEU A 262 28.37 0.56 1.76
C LEU A 262 29.83 0.89 2.10
N ILE A 263 30.64 -0.13 2.37
CA ILE A 263 32.04 0.01 2.72
C ILE A 263 32.89 -0.79 1.75
N GLY A 264 34.00 -0.20 1.28
CA GLY A 264 35.00 -0.90 0.47
C GLY A 264 34.80 -0.78 -1.05
N VAL A 265 33.90 0.05 -1.51
CA VAL A 265 33.73 0.41 -2.90
C VAL A 265 34.08 1.90 -3.07
N GLU A 266 35.12 2.21 -3.86
CA GLU A 266 35.55 3.60 -4.08
C GLU A 266 34.44 4.38 -4.78
N GLY A 267 34.10 5.56 -4.26
CA GLY A 267 33.08 6.44 -4.83
C GLY A 267 31.64 6.10 -4.46
N LEU A 268 31.37 4.95 -3.86
CA LEU A 268 30.03 4.56 -3.41
C LEU A 268 29.97 4.48 -1.88
N THR A 269 28.98 5.10 -1.28
CA THR A 269 28.88 5.26 0.19
C THR A 269 27.67 4.57 0.80
N ARG A 270 26.62 4.33 0.00
CA ARG A 270 25.34 3.81 0.48
C ARG A 270 24.70 2.88 -0.56
N ILE A 271 23.85 2.01 -0.13
CA ILE A 271 23.05 1.13 -0.98
C ILE A 271 21.62 1.09 -0.47
N ASN A 272 20.68 1.33 -1.38
CA ASN A 272 19.29 1.03 -1.19
C ASN A 272 19.02 -0.39 -1.69
N TYR A 273 18.45 -1.23 -0.85
CA TYR A 273 18.23 -2.63 -1.19
C TYR A 273 16.81 -3.08 -0.86
N LEU A 274 16.38 -4.13 -1.53
CA LEU A 274 15.20 -4.89 -1.17
C LEU A 274 15.50 -6.39 -1.14
N LEU A 275 14.78 -7.10 -0.30
CA LEU A 275 14.85 -8.55 -0.16
C LEU A 275 13.49 -9.16 -0.51
N THR A 276 13.49 -10.21 -1.32
CA THR A 276 12.28 -10.99 -1.64
C THR A 276 12.64 -12.47 -1.77
N CYS A 277 11.64 -13.35 -1.67
CA CYS A 277 11.85 -14.79 -1.68
C CYS A 277 11.66 -15.40 -3.07
N GLU A 278 12.28 -16.59 -3.25
CA GLU A 278 12.10 -17.37 -4.46
C GLU A 278 10.73 -18.04 -4.54
N LEU A 279 10.26 -18.61 -3.41
CA LEU A 279 9.19 -19.59 -3.44
C LEU A 279 7.86 -19.03 -2.94
N PHE A 280 6.84 -19.39 -3.70
CA PHE A 280 5.46 -19.06 -3.42
C PHE A 280 4.90 -19.88 -2.26
N TRP A 281 4.37 -19.22 -1.25
CA TRP A 281 3.61 -19.76 -0.13
C TRP A 281 4.28 -20.99 0.54
N ASP A 282 3.56 -22.13 0.53
CA ASP A 282 4.02 -23.42 1.08
C ASP A 282 4.50 -24.39 -0.03
N SER A 283 4.77 -23.87 -1.24
CA SER A 283 5.33 -24.65 -2.33
C SER A 283 6.85 -24.79 -2.21
N ASP A 284 7.38 -25.92 -2.68
CA ASP A 284 8.82 -26.15 -2.78
C ASP A 284 9.36 -26.02 -4.21
N ASP A 285 8.49 -25.73 -5.19
CA ASP A 285 8.82 -25.73 -6.62
C ASP A 285 8.16 -24.61 -7.44
N ILE A 286 7.25 -23.86 -6.84
CA ILE A 286 6.58 -22.74 -7.53
C ILE A 286 7.32 -21.45 -7.18
N ILE A 287 7.86 -20.81 -8.22
CA ILE A 287 8.46 -19.49 -8.10
C ILE A 287 7.39 -18.47 -7.72
N ASP A 288 7.72 -17.57 -6.82
CA ASP A 288 6.80 -16.55 -6.35
C ASP A 288 6.34 -15.60 -7.46
N GLY A 289 5.19 -14.98 -7.27
CA GLY A 289 4.69 -13.93 -8.15
C GLY A 289 5.49 -12.64 -8.05
N ILE A 290 5.15 -11.68 -8.90
CA ILE A 290 5.85 -10.38 -8.92
C ILE A 290 5.34 -9.39 -7.87
N GLY A 291 4.27 -9.72 -7.15
CA GLY A 291 3.57 -8.78 -6.27
C GLY A 291 4.45 -8.22 -5.17
N ILE A 292 5.14 -9.10 -4.41
CA ILE A 292 6.04 -8.69 -3.33
C ILE A 292 7.15 -7.79 -3.87
N PHE A 293 7.82 -8.22 -4.95
CA PHE A 293 8.87 -7.41 -5.54
C PHE A 293 8.37 -6.03 -5.97
N CYS A 294 7.23 -5.97 -6.66
CA CYS A 294 6.68 -4.69 -7.13
C CYS A 294 6.30 -3.76 -5.97
N HIS A 295 5.83 -4.31 -4.85
CA HIS A 295 5.56 -3.53 -3.63
C HIS A 295 6.85 -2.95 -3.03
N GLU A 296 7.85 -3.80 -2.75
CA GLU A 296 9.12 -3.35 -2.18
C GLU A 296 9.85 -2.37 -3.11
N PHE A 297 9.78 -2.59 -4.41
CA PHE A 297 10.34 -1.65 -5.38
C PHE A 297 9.58 -0.32 -5.40
N SER A 298 8.28 -0.31 -5.11
CA SER A 298 7.51 0.93 -4.97
C SER A 298 7.97 1.78 -3.78
N HIS A 299 8.48 1.16 -2.72
CA HIS A 299 9.15 1.89 -1.64
C HIS A 299 10.44 2.57 -2.11
N VAL A 300 11.24 1.90 -2.95
CA VAL A 300 12.42 2.51 -3.59
C VAL A 300 12.03 3.75 -4.39
N LEU A 301 10.86 3.74 -5.04
CA LEU A 301 10.32 4.89 -5.76
C LEU A 301 9.76 5.99 -4.85
N GLY A 302 9.62 5.74 -3.54
CA GLY A 302 9.19 6.72 -2.53
C GLY A 302 7.72 6.64 -2.10
N LEU A 303 7.02 5.55 -2.41
CA LEU A 303 5.67 5.31 -1.91
C LEU A 303 5.73 4.66 -0.52
N PRO A 304 4.95 5.13 0.47
CA PRO A 304 4.79 4.46 1.76
C PRO A 304 3.71 3.38 1.69
N ASP A 305 3.60 2.58 2.74
CA ASP A 305 2.48 1.68 2.94
C ASP A 305 1.17 2.43 3.17
N PHE A 306 0.10 1.94 2.55
CA PHE A 306 -1.25 2.48 2.74
C PHE A 306 -2.15 1.62 3.61
N TYR A 307 -1.70 0.46 4.07
CA TYR A 307 -2.33 -0.20 5.21
C TYR A 307 -1.93 0.49 6.53
N ASN A 308 -2.58 0.15 7.62
CA ASN A 308 -2.23 0.68 8.93
C ASN A 308 -0.99 -0.05 9.49
N THR A 309 0.19 0.50 9.30
CA THR A 309 1.47 -0.08 9.74
C THR A 309 1.58 -0.26 11.26
N SER A 310 0.68 0.31 12.06
CA SER A 310 0.62 0.10 13.51
C SER A 310 -0.20 -1.13 13.92
N SER A 311 -1.13 -1.59 13.10
CA SER A 311 -2.01 -2.73 13.40
C SER A 311 -1.97 -3.82 12.33
N GLY A 312 -1.29 -3.58 11.20
CA GLY A 312 -1.35 -4.45 10.03
C GLY A 312 -2.77 -4.60 9.47
N SER A 313 -3.70 -3.69 9.78
CA SER A 313 -5.07 -3.76 9.28
C SER A 313 -5.21 -3.02 7.96
N SER A 314 -5.97 -3.60 7.03
CA SER A 314 -6.31 -2.98 5.76
C SER A 314 -7.78 -2.56 5.78
N GLU A 315 -8.05 -1.43 6.37
CA GLU A 315 -9.37 -0.80 6.30
C GLU A 315 -9.32 0.49 5.46
N CYS A 316 -8.29 0.62 4.62
CA CYS A 316 -7.99 1.85 3.89
C CYS A 316 -8.17 1.67 2.40
N LEU A 317 -7.21 1.09 1.68
CA LEU A 317 -7.31 0.85 0.24
C LEU A 317 -7.55 -0.63 -0.09
N GLY A 318 -7.12 -1.56 0.77
CA GLY A 318 -7.32 -2.98 0.53
C GLY A 318 -6.71 -3.46 -0.78
N ALA A 319 -7.47 -4.21 -1.56
CA ALA A 319 -7.04 -4.73 -2.85
C ALA A 319 -6.93 -3.67 -3.96
N TRP A 320 -7.30 -2.40 -3.70
CA TRP A 320 -7.23 -1.35 -4.71
C TRP A 320 -5.83 -0.76 -4.90
N SER A 321 -4.89 -1.01 -3.99
CA SER A 321 -3.52 -0.48 -4.04
C SER A 321 -2.50 -1.58 -3.81
N ILE A 322 -1.42 -1.56 -4.59
CA ILE A 322 -0.25 -2.43 -4.37
C ILE A 322 0.45 -2.09 -3.04
N MET A 323 0.36 -0.85 -2.56
CA MET A 323 0.91 -0.43 -1.26
C MET A 323 -0.01 -0.77 -0.08
N ASP A 324 -1.03 -1.59 -0.33
CA ASP A 324 -1.91 -2.23 0.63
C ASP A 324 -2.07 -3.72 0.22
N TYR A 325 -3.20 -4.35 0.33
CA TYR A 325 -3.37 -5.78 0.02
C TYR A 325 -3.52 -6.12 -1.47
N GLY A 326 -3.54 -5.14 -2.36
CA GLY A 326 -3.49 -5.35 -3.81
C GLY A 326 -2.22 -6.06 -4.31
N ILE A 327 -1.17 -6.11 -3.48
CA ILE A 327 0.02 -6.94 -3.67
C ILE A 327 -0.34 -8.43 -3.87
N TYR A 328 -1.40 -8.92 -3.23
CA TYR A 328 -1.83 -10.32 -3.27
C TYR A 328 -2.93 -10.62 -4.28
N ASP A 329 -3.28 -9.68 -5.16
CA ASP A 329 -4.21 -9.95 -6.24
C ASP A 329 -3.70 -11.11 -7.11
N ASN A 330 -4.62 -11.99 -7.54
CA ASN A 330 -4.25 -13.25 -8.17
C ASN A 330 -3.18 -14.04 -7.39
N MET A 331 -3.28 -14.05 -6.06
CA MET A 331 -2.33 -14.73 -5.19
C MET A 331 -0.88 -14.18 -5.29
N GLY A 332 -0.69 -12.90 -5.65
CA GLY A 332 0.61 -12.26 -5.82
C GLY A 332 1.22 -12.40 -7.22
N PHE A 333 0.62 -13.20 -8.10
CA PHE A 333 1.13 -13.37 -9.47
C PHE A 333 0.82 -12.18 -10.37
N SER A 334 -0.27 -11.47 -10.15
CA SER A 334 -0.64 -10.27 -10.89
C SER A 334 -1.18 -9.23 -9.91
N PRO A 335 -0.30 -8.43 -9.30
CA PRO A 335 -0.71 -7.43 -8.31
C PRO A 335 -1.58 -6.35 -8.93
N ALA A 336 -2.29 -5.60 -8.09
CA ALA A 336 -3.05 -4.43 -8.50
C ALA A 336 -2.15 -3.39 -9.17
N GLY A 337 -2.69 -2.68 -10.16
CA GLY A 337 -2.04 -1.49 -10.71
C GLY A 337 -2.06 -0.32 -9.73
N TYR A 338 -1.30 0.72 -10.02
CA TYR A 338 -1.29 1.94 -9.21
C TYR A 338 -2.58 2.73 -9.36
N THR A 339 -3.06 3.26 -8.24
CA THR A 339 -4.11 4.28 -8.20
C THR A 339 -3.64 5.59 -8.83
N ALA A 340 -4.57 6.50 -9.09
CA ALA A 340 -4.25 7.83 -9.57
C ALA A 340 -3.34 8.59 -8.60
N PHE A 341 -3.55 8.44 -7.28
CA PHE A 341 -2.73 9.15 -6.29
C PHE A 341 -1.31 8.63 -6.21
N GLU A 342 -1.10 7.32 -6.34
CA GLU A 342 0.24 6.72 -6.42
C GLU A 342 0.99 7.26 -7.64
N ARG A 343 0.37 7.26 -8.81
CA ARG A 343 0.95 7.79 -10.06
C ARG A 343 1.22 9.29 -9.99
N TYR A 344 0.30 10.07 -9.42
CA TYR A 344 0.48 11.49 -9.17
C TYR A 344 1.67 11.77 -8.25
N SER A 345 1.78 11.01 -7.16
CA SER A 345 2.88 11.14 -6.19
C SER A 345 4.25 10.85 -6.80
N LEU A 346 4.30 9.96 -7.81
CA LEU A 346 5.51 9.66 -8.58
C LEU A 346 5.74 10.62 -9.76
N GLY A 347 4.81 11.53 -10.02
CA GLY A 347 4.92 12.47 -11.14
C GLY A 347 4.64 11.84 -12.51
N TRP A 348 3.91 10.72 -12.54
CA TRP A 348 3.57 10.02 -13.79
C TRP A 348 2.24 10.45 -14.39
N MET A 349 1.43 11.18 -13.65
CA MET A 349 0.20 11.80 -14.15
C MET A 349 -0.16 13.05 -13.33
N ASP A 350 -1.00 13.89 -13.93
CA ASP A 350 -1.69 14.97 -13.22
C ASP A 350 -3.11 14.57 -12.85
N ILE A 351 -3.64 15.14 -11.76
CA ILE A 351 -5.04 14.97 -11.36
C ILE A 351 -5.70 16.35 -11.37
N PRO A 352 -6.31 16.76 -12.50
CA PRO A 352 -6.93 18.08 -12.62
C PRO A 352 -8.13 18.25 -11.70
N GLU A 353 -8.38 19.49 -11.30
CA GLU A 353 -9.54 19.85 -10.51
C GLU A 353 -10.83 19.72 -11.33
N ALA A 354 -11.85 19.12 -10.75
CA ALA A 354 -13.19 19.13 -11.29
C ALA A 354 -14.00 20.26 -10.61
N ASP A 355 -13.74 21.49 -11.01
CA ASP A 355 -14.23 22.71 -10.38
C ASP A 355 -15.57 23.22 -10.94
N ALA A 356 -15.94 22.77 -12.12
CA ALA A 356 -17.14 23.20 -12.80
C ALA A 356 -18.32 22.24 -12.62
N THR A 357 -19.52 22.78 -12.40
CA THR A 357 -20.74 21.99 -12.49
C THR A 357 -20.94 21.49 -13.92
N GLY A 358 -21.11 20.17 -14.09
CA GLY A 358 -21.29 19.60 -15.41
C GLY A 358 -21.22 18.09 -15.46
N LYS A 359 -21.19 17.56 -16.67
CA LYS A 359 -21.00 16.13 -16.94
C LYS A 359 -19.52 15.86 -17.18
N TYR A 360 -19.05 14.80 -16.58
CA TYR A 360 -17.68 14.30 -16.69
C TYR A 360 -17.67 12.86 -17.17
N THR A 361 -16.58 12.47 -17.79
CA THR A 361 -16.30 11.08 -18.17
C THR A 361 -14.89 10.74 -17.78
N LEU A 362 -14.64 9.48 -17.42
CA LEU A 362 -13.33 8.92 -17.11
C LEU A 362 -13.12 7.64 -17.91
N GLU A 363 -12.01 7.58 -18.61
CA GLU A 363 -11.52 6.35 -19.20
C GLU A 363 -10.83 5.48 -18.15
N ASP A 364 -10.61 4.20 -18.45
CA ASP A 364 -9.94 3.26 -17.54
C ASP A 364 -8.52 3.73 -17.19
N ILE A 365 -8.26 3.92 -15.90
CA ILE A 365 -6.96 4.36 -15.37
C ILE A 365 -5.81 3.43 -15.75
N GLY A 366 -6.09 2.16 -16.02
CA GLY A 366 -5.09 1.20 -16.49
C GLY A 366 -4.60 1.46 -17.92
N SER A 367 -5.36 2.21 -18.71
CA SER A 367 -5.04 2.51 -20.11
C SER A 367 -4.75 3.97 -20.38
N LYS A 368 -5.21 4.87 -19.53
CA LYS A 368 -5.09 6.31 -19.71
C LYS A 368 -4.95 7.04 -18.39
N ALA A 369 -4.08 8.02 -18.35
CA ALA A 369 -3.92 8.94 -17.22
C ALA A 369 -5.15 9.87 -17.12
N ASP A 370 -6.24 9.37 -16.57
CA ASP A 370 -7.53 10.04 -16.52
C ASP A 370 -8.14 9.92 -15.11
N ALA A 371 -8.11 11.01 -14.38
CA ALA A 371 -8.68 11.14 -13.04
C ALA A 371 -9.03 12.60 -12.76
N PHE A 372 -9.90 12.84 -11.80
CA PHE A 372 -10.22 14.17 -11.30
C PHE A 372 -10.10 14.25 -9.79
N ARG A 373 -9.83 15.43 -9.26
CA ARG A 373 -9.95 15.71 -7.83
C ARG A 373 -11.06 16.72 -7.55
N LEU A 374 -11.61 16.60 -6.34
CA LEU A 374 -12.51 17.58 -5.74
C LEU A 374 -11.81 18.12 -4.50
N SER A 375 -11.34 19.35 -4.57
CA SER A 375 -10.57 19.96 -3.49
C SER A 375 -11.46 20.50 -2.37
N THR A 376 -10.90 20.57 -1.18
CA THR A 376 -11.40 21.37 -0.07
C THR A 376 -10.69 22.73 -0.07
N ASP A 377 -10.85 23.53 0.97
CA ASP A 377 -10.03 24.75 1.12
C ASP A 377 -8.63 24.50 1.67
N ASP A 378 -8.33 23.25 1.99
CA ASP A 378 -7.01 22.77 2.39
C ASP A 378 -6.44 22.01 1.19
N ASP A 379 -5.39 22.53 0.56
CA ASP A 379 -4.78 21.96 -0.64
C ASP A 379 -4.28 20.51 -0.43
N ASP A 380 -4.00 20.14 0.81
CA ASP A 380 -3.59 18.79 1.19
C ASP A 380 -4.78 17.83 1.39
N LYS A 381 -6.04 18.33 1.24
CA LYS A 381 -7.25 17.54 1.48
C LYS A 381 -8.21 17.58 0.29
N PHE A 382 -8.43 16.43 -0.30
CA PHE A 382 -9.25 16.31 -1.51
C PHE A 382 -9.81 14.89 -1.68
N ILE A 383 -10.77 14.77 -2.57
CA ILE A 383 -11.31 13.49 -3.05
C ILE A 383 -10.75 13.24 -4.45
N ILE A 384 -10.38 11.99 -4.74
CA ILE A 384 -10.00 11.57 -6.08
C ILE A 384 -11.08 10.69 -6.68
N LEU A 385 -11.32 10.87 -7.97
CA LEU A 385 -12.27 10.17 -8.81
C LEU A 385 -11.47 9.49 -9.93
N GLU A 386 -11.48 8.17 -9.97
CA GLU A 386 -10.78 7.40 -11.00
C GLU A 386 -11.60 6.19 -11.45
N ASN A 387 -11.44 5.76 -12.69
CA ASN A 387 -12.19 4.65 -13.26
C ASN A 387 -11.33 3.38 -13.30
N HIS A 388 -11.77 2.35 -12.59
CA HIS A 388 -11.17 1.01 -12.61
C HIS A 388 -12.01 0.05 -13.45
N GLN A 389 -11.36 -0.70 -14.32
CA GLN A 389 -11.98 -1.75 -15.10
C GLN A 389 -11.24 -3.08 -14.90
N ASN A 390 -11.96 -4.21 -14.93
CA ASN A 390 -11.36 -5.54 -14.77
C ASN A 390 -10.52 -5.94 -16.00
N LYS A 391 -9.48 -5.15 -16.32
CA LYS A 391 -8.58 -5.31 -17.46
C LYS A 391 -7.13 -5.09 -17.06
N GLY A 392 -6.18 -5.57 -17.85
CA GLY A 392 -4.76 -5.35 -17.58
C GLY A 392 -4.37 -5.76 -16.16
N TRP A 393 -3.73 -4.89 -15.43
CA TRP A 393 -3.30 -5.12 -14.05
C TRP A 393 -4.43 -5.08 -13.02
N PHE A 394 -5.62 -4.56 -13.40
CA PHE A 394 -6.82 -4.53 -12.56
C PHE A 394 -7.78 -5.71 -12.81
N ARG A 395 -7.42 -6.65 -13.69
CA ARG A 395 -8.33 -7.74 -14.13
C ARG A 395 -8.77 -8.69 -13.01
N TYR A 396 -8.06 -8.72 -11.89
CA TYR A 396 -8.40 -9.58 -10.75
C TYR A 396 -9.10 -8.84 -9.61
N GLN A 397 -9.29 -7.54 -9.75
CA GLN A 397 -10.09 -6.77 -8.81
C GLN A 397 -11.55 -7.23 -8.81
N LYS A 398 -12.22 -7.02 -7.67
CA LYS A 398 -13.54 -7.62 -7.42
C LYS A 398 -14.69 -6.89 -8.08
N ASP A 399 -14.47 -5.65 -8.54
CA ASP A 399 -15.50 -4.78 -9.10
C ASP A 399 -14.93 -3.89 -10.21
N SER A 400 -15.80 -3.18 -10.93
CA SER A 400 -15.42 -2.20 -11.95
C SER A 400 -16.33 -0.98 -11.91
N GLY A 401 -15.78 0.21 -12.04
CA GLY A 401 -16.52 1.46 -11.98
C GLY A 401 -15.70 2.62 -11.43
N LEU A 402 -16.37 3.61 -10.84
CA LEU A 402 -15.74 4.77 -10.22
C LEU A 402 -15.23 4.41 -8.83
N LEU A 403 -13.93 4.41 -8.65
CA LEU A 403 -13.29 4.41 -7.34
C LEU A 403 -13.25 5.85 -6.82
N VAL A 404 -13.76 6.05 -5.61
CA VAL A 404 -13.75 7.33 -4.91
C VAL A 404 -12.86 7.21 -3.69
N THR A 405 -11.77 7.98 -3.64
CA THR A 405 -10.84 7.95 -2.51
C THR A 405 -10.74 9.31 -1.83
N SER A 406 -10.54 9.27 -0.53
CA SER A 406 -10.32 10.43 0.33
C SER A 406 -8.83 10.55 0.62
N VAL A 407 -8.27 11.71 0.37
CA VAL A 407 -6.86 12.03 0.66
C VAL A 407 -6.77 13.15 1.68
N SER A 408 -5.94 12.96 2.69
CA SER A 408 -5.47 13.98 3.63
C SER A 408 -3.95 13.85 3.72
N TYR A 409 -3.27 14.48 2.76
CA TYR A 409 -1.82 14.37 2.66
C TYR A 409 -1.12 15.00 3.86
N ASN A 410 -0.13 14.30 4.39
CA ASN A 410 0.74 14.82 5.42
C ASN A 410 2.15 14.33 5.20
N LYS A 411 3.06 15.24 4.83
CA LYS A 411 4.45 14.93 4.50
C LYS A 411 5.15 14.12 5.61
N THR A 412 4.95 14.47 6.87
CA THR A 412 5.58 13.77 7.99
C THR A 412 5.09 12.33 8.13
N ARG A 413 3.77 12.09 7.96
CA ARG A 413 3.22 10.72 7.96
C ARG A 413 3.71 9.92 6.79
N TRP A 414 3.78 10.53 5.61
CA TRP A 414 4.29 9.92 4.38
C TRP A 414 5.73 9.45 4.57
N LEU A 415 6.62 10.37 4.98
CA LEU A 415 8.04 10.10 5.19
C LEU A 415 8.33 9.11 6.34
N ASN A 416 7.41 8.92 7.26
CA ASN A 416 7.56 8.01 8.39
C ASN A 416 6.76 6.71 8.23
N ASN A 417 6.31 6.39 7.02
CA ASN A 417 5.49 5.21 6.73
C ASN A 417 4.28 5.05 7.69
N LYS A 418 3.59 6.17 7.99
CA LYS A 418 2.48 6.25 8.96
C LYS A 418 1.23 6.90 8.38
N VAL A 419 0.99 6.75 7.08
CA VAL A 419 -0.11 7.43 6.37
C VAL A 419 -1.45 7.16 7.05
N ASN A 420 -1.75 5.90 7.34
CA ASN A 420 -3.04 5.47 7.87
C ASN A 420 -3.00 4.97 9.33
N VAL A 421 -1.98 5.36 10.12
CA VAL A 421 -1.82 4.84 11.49
C VAL A 421 -2.80 5.44 12.49
N SER A 422 -3.04 6.74 12.45
CA SER A 422 -3.88 7.45 13.43
C SER A 422 -5.21 7.94 12.87
N THR A 423 -5.27 8.11 11.57
CA THR A 423 -6.47 8.52 10.82
C THR A 423 -6.46 7.80 9.47
N LYS A 424 -7.60 7.73 8.81
CA LYS A 424 -7.68 7.28 7.41
C LYS A 424 -7.25 8.44 6.51
N SER A 425 -5.93 8.65 6.36
CA SER A 425 -5.38 9.76 5.57
C SER A 425 -5.45 9.49 4.07
N TYR A 426 -5.43 8.23 3.65
CA TYR A 426 -5.71 7.82 2.28
C TYR A 426 -6.56 6.55 2.30
N ALA A 427 -7.82 6.63 1.89
CA ALA A 427 -8.74 5.51 1.98
C ALA A 427 -9.91 5.63 1.00
N VAL A 428 -10.50 4.49 0.66
CA VAL A 428 -11.70 4.39 -0.19
C VAL A 428 -12.92 4.94 0.55
N LEU A 429 -13.83 5.59 -0.19
CA LEU A 429 -15.21 5.87 0.21
C LEU A 429 -16.12 4.83 -0.46
N PRO A 430 -16.29 3.65 0.13
CA PRO A 430 -16.90 2.49 -0.53
C PRO A 430 -18.40 2.68 -0.76
N ALA A 431 -18.88 2.35 -1.96
CA ALA A 431 -20.29 2.58 -2.32
C ALA A 431 -21.26 1.81 -1.43
N ASP A 432 -20.91 0.64 -0.95
CA ASP A 432 -21.74 -0.14 -0.02
C ASP A 432 -21.57 0.28 1.45
N ASN A 433 -20.63 1.18 1.75
CA ASN A 433 -20.25 1.65 3.08
C ASN A 433 -19.67 0.55 3.99
N MET A 434 -19.06 -0.48 3.38
CA MET A 434 -18.38 -1.55 4.10
C MET A 434 -16.87 -1.40 3.91
N THR A 435 -16.09 -1.73 4.91
CA THR A 435 -14.61 -1.65 4.86
C THR A 435 -14.01 -2.94 5.42
N GLY A 436 -12.80 -3.25 5.00
CA GLY A 436 -12.06 -4.40 5.48
C GLY A 436 -11.97 -5.54 4.45
N LYS A 437 -11.26 -6.61 4.82
CA LYS A 437 -10.97 -7.73 3.95
C LYS A 437 -12.24 -8.41 3.42
N GLY A 438 -12.29 -8.56 2.09
CA GLY A 438 -13.35 -9.29 1.41
C GLY A 438 -14.59 -8.46 1.08
N TYR A 439 -14.57 -7.17 1.42
CA TYR A 439 -15.67 -6.24 1.11
C TYR A 439 -15.41 -5.39 -0.13
N GLU A 440 -14.30 -5.59 -0.83
CA GLU A 440 -13.93 -4.83 -2.03
C GLU A 440 -14.96 -4.98 -3.17
N SER A 441 -15.72 -6.08 -3.17
CA SER A 441 -16.86 -6.25 -4.08
C SER A 441 -18.04 -5.40 -3.61
N GLY A 442 -18.15 -4.21 -4.11
CA GLY A 442 -19.19 -3.27 -3.74
C GLY A 442 -18.68 -1.87 -3.44
N ASP A 443 -17.37 -1.67 -3.47
CA ASP A 443 -16.73 -0.38 -3.22
C ASP A 443 -16.98 0.65 -4.33
N LEU A 444 -17.03 0.19 -5.58
CA LEU A 444 -17.09 1.07 -6.74
C LEU A 444 -18.52 1.53 -7.07
N TYR A 445 -18.61 2.72 -7.61
CA TYR A 445 -19.87 3.26 -8.10
C TYR A 445 -20.02 3.02 -9.62
N PRO A 446 -21.26 2.76 -10.13
CA PRO A 446 -22.50 2.56 -9.39
C PRO A 446 -22.55 1.16 -8.74
N ASN A 447 -23.13 1.05 -7.54
CA ASN A 447 -23.34 -0.23 -6.90
C ASN A 447 -24.77 -0.34 -6.35
N ASN A 448 -25.45 -1.48 -6.62
CA ASN A 448 -26.74 -1.84 -6.04
C ASN A 448 -27.75 -0.67 -5.92
N LYS A 449 -27.90 0.15 -6.95
CA LYS A 449 -28.72 1.37 -7.01
C LYS A 449 -28.07 2.62 -6.40
N LYS A 450 -26.84 2.56 -5.89
CA LYS A 450 -26.08 3.74 -5.48
C LYS A 450 -25.33 4.29 -6.69
N ASP A 451 -25.92 5.23 -7.37
CA ASP A 451 -25.35 5.94 -8.50
C ASP A 451 -25.01 7.40 -8.17
N SER A 452 -24.86 7.67 -6.90
CA SER A 452 -24.55 9.01 -6.40
C SER A 452 -23.87 8.95 -5.04
N ILE A 453 -23.03 9.96 -4.76
CA ILE A 453 -22.44 10.23 -3.47
C ILE A 453 -22.52 11.71 -3.15
N THR A 454 -22.98 12.05 -1.97
CA THR A 454 -23.25 13.41 -1.51
C THR A 454 -22.77 13.56 -0.07
N MET A 455 -22.74 14.80 0.42
CA MET A 455 -22.45 15.05 1.84
C MET A 455 -23.45 14.39 2.82
N PHE A 456 -24.62 13.96 2.35
CA PHE A 456 -25.67 13.32 3.16
C PHE A 456 -25.78 11.80 2.94
N SER A 457 -25.10 11.27 1.94
CA SER A 457 -25.11 9.82 1.68
C SER A 457 -24.32 9.03 2.74
N SER A 458 -24.42 7.73 2.67
CA SER A 458 -23.61 6.80 3.48
C SER A 458 -22.91 5.82 2.51
N PRO A 459 -21.59 5.97 2.30
CA PRO A 459 -20.70 6.96 2.89
C PRO A 459 -21.03 8.38 2.46
N ALA A 460 -20.63 9.36 3.25
CA ALA A 460 -20.74 10.76 2.89
C ALA A 460 -19.56 11.19 2.02
N LEU A 461 -19.79 12.06 1.05
CA LEU A 461 -18.72 12.67 0.27
C LEU A 461 -17.97 13.69 1.13
N LYS A 462 -16.87 13.22 1.73
CA LYS A 462 -16.02 14.01 2.62
C LYS A 462 -14.63 13.44 2.72
N VAL A 463 -13.67 14.26 3.05
CA VAL A 463 -12.36 13.80 3.50
C VAL A 463 -12.48 13.22 4.92
N TYR A 464 -11.87 12.06 5.20
CA TYR A 464 -12.07 11.35 6.48
C TYR A 464 -11.74 12.20 7.71
N ASP A 465 -10.66 12.97 7.68
CA ASP A 465 -10.26 13.89 8.76
C ASP A 465 -10.46 15.37 8.36
N GLY A 466 -11.40 15.63 7.47
CA GLY A 466 -11.63 16.95 6.88
C GLY A 466 -13.10 17.27 6.66
N ASP A 467 -13.30 18.27 5.82
CA ASP A 467 -14.61 18.85 5.53
C ASP A 467 -15.38 18.02 4.50
N TYR A 468 -16.69 18.26 4.46
CA TYR A 468 -17.58 17.72 3.44
C TYR A 468 -17.39 18.42 2.12
N ILE A 469 -17.40 17.66 1.02
CA ILE A 469 -17.59 18.21 -0.31
C ILE A 469 -19.10 18.45 -0.49
N THR A 470 -19.49 19.71 -0.64
CA THR A 470 -20.90 20.10 -0.73
C THR A 470 -21.51 19.83 -2.09
N THR A 471 -20.68 19.82 -3.12
CA THR A 471 -21.09 19.56 -4.50
C THR A 471 -21.28 18.06 -4.72
N PRO A 472 -22.50 17.58 -4.99
CA PRO A 472 -22.77 16.15 -5.12
C PRO A 472 -22.24 15.57 -6.43
N LEU A 473 -21.88 14.27 -6.40
CA LEU A 473 -21.73 13.45 -7.60
C LEU A 473 -23.02 12.64 -7.79
N THR A 474 -23.58 12.71 -9.00
CA THR A 474 -24.86 12.05 -9.31
C THR A 474 -24.85 11.43 -10.69
N GLY A 475 -25.77 10.51 -10.92
CA GLY A 475 -25.95 9.87 -12.23
C GLY A 475 -24.72 9.07 -12.67
N ILE A 476 -23.99 8.49 -11.72
CA ILE A 476 -22.80 7.68 -12.01
C ILE A 476 -23.21 6.46 -12.82
N ARG A 477 -22.55 6.24 -13.96
CA ARG A 477 -22.76 5.11 -14.86
C ARG A 477 -21.42 4.54 -15.28
N ASN A 478 -21.35 3.23 -15.41
CA ASN A 478 -20.25 2.51 -16.06
C ASN A 478 -20.84 1.88 -17.34
N THR A 479 -20.49 2.40 -18.49
CA THR A 479 -21.02 1.95 -19.79
C THR A 479 -19.85 1.62 -20.71
N GLU A 480 -19.74 0.37 -21.11
CA GLU A 480 -18.66 -0.12 -21.99
C GLU A 480 -17.23 0.22 -21.49
N GLY A 481 -17.08 0.32 -20.17
CA GLY A 481 -15.79 0.64 -19.53
C GLY A 481 -15.50 2.14 -19.38
N ILE A 482 -16.41 3.00 -19.80
CA ILE A 482 -16.35 4.44 -19.55
C ILE A 482 -17.24 4.78 -18.37
N VAL A 483 -16.66 5.41 -17.36
CA VAL A 483 -17.44 5.96 -16.25
C VAL A 483 -17.88 7.37 -16.58
N SER A 484 -19.16 7.66 -16.40
CA SER A 484 -19.72 9.00 -16.55
C SER A 484 -20.48 9.41 -15.29
N PHE A 485 -20.45 10.69 -14.95
CA PHE A 485 -21.14 11.26 -13.78
C PHE A 485 -21.38 12.75 -13.97
N THR A 486 -22.19 13.31 -13.09
CA THR A 486 -22.45 14.76 -13.03
C THR A 486 -21.98 15.32 -11.70
N ILE A 487 -21.22 16.40 -11.75
CA ILE A 487 -20.84 17.21 -10.60
C ILE A 487 -21.81 18.38 -10.49
N GLY A 488 -22.35 18.60 -9.29
CA GLY A 488 -23.32 19.68 -9.05
C GLY A 488 -24.75 19.32 -9.43
N LYS A 489 -25.61 20.32 -9.54
CA LYS A 489 -27.04 20.12 -9.82
C LYS A 489 -27.28 19.67 -11.25
N THR A 490 -27.93 18.53 -11.42
CA THR A 490 -28.59 18.22 -12.68
C THR A 490 -29.81 19.12 -12.80
N GLY A 491 -29.91 19.87 -13.90
CA GLY A 491 -31.11 20.63 -14.24
C GLY A 491 -32.28 19.75 -14.69
N GLY A 492 -32.51 18.62 -14.02
CA GLY A 492 -33.60 17.68 -14.33
C GLY A 492 -34.09 17.00 -13.07
N THR A 493 -35.38 16.91 -12.94
CA THR A 493 -36.15 16.42 -11.78
C THR A 493 -36.01 14.91 -11.49
N ASP A 494 -35.16 14.16 -12.19
CA ASP A 494 -35.27 12.71 -12.25
C ASP A 494 -34.20 11.92 -11.46
N GLY A 495 -33.18 12.58 -10.93
CA GLY A 495 -32.06 11.92 -10.23
C GLY A 495 -32.17 11.82 -8.70
N LEU A 496 -33.06 12.58 -8.08
CA LEU A 496 -33.15 12.70 -6.61
C LEU A 496 -34.23 11.81 -5.95
N MET A 497 -34.97 11.03 -6.73
CA MET A 497 -36.17 10.32 -6.25
C MET A 497 -35.99 8.81 -6.05
N SER A 498 -34.77 8.28 -6.00
CA SER A 498 -34.57 6.82 -5.78
C SER A 498 -33.92 6.45 -4.44
N ALA A 499 -33.43 7.41 -3.67
CA ALA A 499 -33.34 7.16 -2.23
C ALA A 499 -34.78 7.27 -1.70
N THR A 500 -35.32 6.22 -1.12
CA THR A 500 -36.54 6.29 -0.29
C THR A 500 -36.29 7.38 0.75
N ALA A 501 -36.63 8.60 0.40
CA ALA A 501 -36.68 9.70 1.33
C ALA A 501 -37.76 9.34 2.34
N GLU A 502 -37.36 8.84 3.52
CA GLU A 502 -38.15 9.14 4.69
C GLU A 502 -38.36 10.65 4.64
N ARG A 503 -39.58 11.07 4.40
CA ARG A 503 -39.93 12.49 4.33
C ARG A 503 -39.45 13.15 5.61
N VAL A 504 -38.42 14.00 5.47
CA VAL A 504 -37.93 14.82 6.58
C VAL A 504 -39.15 15.61 7.09
N ARG A 505 -39.66 15.22 8.25
CA ARG A 505 -40.83 15.86 8.85
C ARG A 505 -40.51 17.11 9.67
N GLU A 506 -39.21 17.27 10.00
CA GLU A 506 -38.73 18.41 10.79
C GLU A 506 -38.02 19.43 9.91
N PRO A 507 -38.18 20.75 10.21
CA PRO A 507 -37.46 21.79 9.48
C PRO A 507 -35.96 21.64 9.63
N ILE A 508 -35.24 22.02 8.57
CA ILE A 508 -33.77 22.07 8.59
C ILE A 508 -33.40 23.26 9.49
N LYS A 509 -32.65 23.00 10.55
CA LYS A 509 -32.14 24.04 11.44
C LYS A 509 -30.68 24.32 11.13
N VAL A 510 -30.34 25.60 11.01
CA VAL A 510 -28.99 26.06 10.68
C VAL A 510 -28.44 26.89 11.84
N PHE A 511 -27.19 26.63 12.20
CA PHE A 511 -26.48 27.35 13.26
C PHE A 511 -25.10 27.78 12.74
N ASP A 512 -24.57 28.85 13.28
CA ASP A 512 -23.16 29.17 13.09
C ASP A 512 -22.25 28.17 13.85
N ILE A 513 -20.93 28.28 13.64
CA ILE A 513 -19.97 27.35 14.26
C ILE A 513 -19.91 27.44 15.79
N SER A 514 -20.47 28.51 16.39
CA SER A 514 -20.59 28.69 17.84
C SER A 514 -21.86 28.02 18.40
N GLY A 515 -22.71 27.49 17.52
CA GLY A 515 -24.01 26.90 17.86
C GLY A 515 -25.16 27.93 17.99
N LYS A 516 -24.95 29.19 17.58
CA LYS A 516 -25.99 30.20 17.56
C LYS A 516 -26.91 29.97 16.38
N PRO A 517 -28.27 29.95 16.60
CA PRO A 517 -29.22 29.76 15.50
C PRO A 517 -29.10 30.84 14.42
N PHE A 518 -29.00 30.42 13.17
CA PHE A 518 -29.08 31.28 12.00
C PHE A 518 -30.53 31.35 11.43
N GLY A 519 -31.17 30.18 11.32
CA GLY A 519 -32.51 30.08 10.78
C GLY A 519 -33.04 28.64 10.72
N SER A 520 -34.30 28.53 10.33
CA SER A 520 -34.97 27.26 10.01
C SER A 520 -35.57 27.33 8.61
N PHE A 521 -35.41 26.28 7.85
CA PHE A 521 -35.80 26.17 6.46
C PHE A 521 -36.74 24.99 6.26
N SER A 522 -37.51 25.03 5.17
CA SER A 522 -38.43 23.94 4.83
C SER A 522 -37.65 22.59 4.74
N PRO A 523 -38.22 21.51 5.25
CA PRO A 523 -37.63 20.17 5.10
C PRO A 523 -37.45 19.75 3.62
N ASP A 524 -38.21 20.37 2.72
CA ASP A 524 -38.12 20.14 1.27
C ASP A 524 -37.06 21.01 0.58
N THR A 525 -36.38 21.92 1.32
CA THR A 525 -35.31 22.76 0.76
C THR A 525 -34.05 21.94 0.63
N PRO A 526 -33.49 21.77 -0.58
CA PRO A 526 -32.15 21.16 -0.72
C PRO A 526 -31.14 21.98 0.07
N VAL A 527 -30.24 21.27 0.80
CA VAL A 527 -29.28 21.96 1.69
C VAL A 527 -28.39 22.93 0.92
N GLU A 528 -27.98 22.57 -0.27
CA GLU A 528 -27.20 23.40 -1.17
C GLU A 528 -27.95 24.64 -1.72
N GLN A 529 -29.25 24.71 -1.47
CA GLN A 529 -30.10 25.89 -1.84
C GLN A 529 -30.41 26.76 -0.64
N LEU A 530 -29.90 26.43 0.52
CA LEU A 530 -30.06 27.30 1.68
C LEU A 530 -29.35 28.63 1.40
N PRO A 531 -30.01 29.76 1.65
CA PRO A 531 -29.43 31.08 1.38
C PRO A 531 -28.42 31.47 2.47
N LEU A 532 -27.33 30.70 2.54
CA LEU A 532 -26.29 30.88 3.55
C LEU A 532 -25.12 31.65 2.93
N PRO A 533 -24.54 32.61 3.66
CA PRO A 533 -23.29 33.23 3.26
C PRO A 533 -22.16 32.21 3.19
N SER A 534 -21.13 32.49 2.38
CA SER A 534 -19.91 31.68 2.39
C SER A 534 -19.34 31.56 3.80
N GLY A 535 -19.10 30.34 4.23
CA GLY A 535 -18.64 30.07 5.59
C GLY A 535 -18.94 28.64 6.03
N ILE A 536 -18.62 28.36 7.29
CA ILE A 536 -18.86 27.06 7.90
C ILE A 536 -20.12 27.13 8.77
N TRP A 537 -21.03 26.20 8.55
CA TRP A 537 -22.34 26.14 9.20
C TRP A 537 -22.59 24.78 9.85
N LEU A 538 -23.38 24.77 10.91
CA LEU A 538 -23.91 23.55 11.50
C LEU A 538 -25.36 23.38 11.02
N ILE A 539 -25.64 22.29 10.33
CA ILE A 539 -26.96 21.98 9.78
C ILE A 539 -27.53 20.77 10.53
N GLN A 540 -28.70 20.94 11.11
CA GLN A 540 -29.43 19.88 11.81
C GLN A 540 -30.63 19.43 10.99
N ILE A 541 -30.66 18.11 10.70
CA ILE A 541 -31.75 17.44 9.99
C ILE A 541 -32.10 16.17 10.76
N ASN A 542 -33.37 15.97 11.08
CA ASN A 542 -33.84 14.81 11.85
C ASN A 542 -33.03 14.59 13.14
N GLY A 543 -32.74 15.65 13.87
CA GLY A 543 -31.98 15.60 15.12
C GLY A 543 -30.47 15.36 14.97
N LYS A 544 -29.95 15.08 13.76
CA LYS A 544 -28.53 14.92 13.48
C LYS A 544 -27.94 16.22 13.00
N THR A 545 -26.87 16.67 13.62
CA THR A 545 -26.16 17.90 13.25
C THR A 545 -24.89 17.57 12.48
N LYS A 546 -24.67 18.23 11.34
CA LYS A 546 -23.46 18.14 10.53
C LYS A 546 -22.87 19.52 10.32
N LYS A 547 -21.54 19.59 10.29
CA LYS A 547 -20.78 20.79 9.90
C LYS A 547 -20.66 20.81 8.39
N VAL A 548 -21.04 21.94 7.79
CA VAL A 548 -21.12 22.12 6.34
C VAL A 548 -20.49 23.44 5.98
N ARG A 549 -19.83 23.50 4.84
CA ARG A 549 -19.29 24.73 4.27
C ARG A 549 -20.12 25.16 3.06
N PHE A 550 -20.43 26.44 2.98
CA PHE A 550 -21.11 27.11 1.87
C PHE A 550 -20.18 28.15 1.24
#